data_9dc7800e171c13d3d2ad95deb2f23b9f
#
_entry.id   9dc7800e171c13d3d2ad95deb2f23b9f
#
_cell.length_a   1.000
_cell.length_b   1.000
_cell.length_c   1.000
_cell.angle_alpha   90.00
_cell.angle_beta   90.00
_cell.angle_gamma   90.00
#
_symmetry.space_group_name_H-M   'P 1'
#
loop_
_entity.id
_entity.type
_entity.pdbx_description
1 polymer ?
#
loop_
_entity_poly.entity_id
_entity_poly.type
_entity_poly.pdbx_seq_one_letter_code
_entity_poly.pdbx_strand_id
1 'polypeptide(L)'
;MCSSDLQSRVDWREALREFVSTTCSGNDYSTWRRPNRRYISAGVYLPSGITETVGELIIAIDTSGSIGGRELSQFLGEVCAIAKAVKPQAVRLLYWDTKVCRDEYYMQDQLDDIVKSTKPAGGGGTMVECVPEYMREKQMRPQAVIILTDGYLGGSWGTWDVPTLWCILDNKHTTASVGKTLHIDSSDM
;
A
#
# COMPACT_ATOMS: atom_id res chain seq x y z
N MET A 1 39.83 17.68 -0.86
CA MET A 1 38.81 17.65 0.21
C MET A 1 37.57 16.96 -0.38
N CYS A 2 37.47 15.67 -0.15
CA CYS A 2 36.29 14.89 -0.59
C CYS A 2 35.20 15.08 0.44
N SER A 3 34.19 15.85 0.08
CA SER A 3 32.90 15.81 0.78
C SER A 3 32.22 14.50 0.37
N SER A 4 32.39 13.48 1.17
CA SER A 4 31.59 12.28 1.08
C SER A 4 30.16 12.65 1.50
N ASP A 5 29.27 12.77 0.54
CA ASP A 5 27.83 12.78 0.75
C ASP A 5 27.44 11.45 1.39
N LEU A 6 27.45 11.43 2.71
CA LEU A 6 26.75 10.45 3.53
C LEU A 6 25.24 10.77 3.45
N GLN A 7 24.63 10.63 2.28
CA GLN A 7 23.21 10.43 2.19
C GLN A 7 22.95 9.05 2.80
N SER A 8 22.36 9.02 3.98
CA SER A 8 21.87 7.77 4.56
C SER A 8 20.83 7.23 3.58
N ARG A 9 21.19 6.20 2.82
CA ARG A 9 20.25 5.47 1.98
C ARG A 9 19.22 4.86 2.92
N VAL A 10 18.05 5.45 2.96
CA VAL A 10 16.91 4.84 3.65
C VAL A 10 16.55 3.58 2.88
N ASP A 11 16.60 2.44 3.53
CA ASP A 11 16.16 1.19 2.91
C ASP A 11 14.67 1.33 2.57
N TRP A 12 14.35 1.26 1.28
CA TRP A 12 12.97 1.41 0.82
C TRP A 12 12.03 0.37 1.47
N ARG A 13 12.54 -0.81 1.82
CA ARG A 13 11.77 -1.86 2.50
C ARG A 13 11.38 -1.44 3.91
N GLU A 14 12.29 -0.77 4.61
CA GLU A 14 12.03 -0.26 5.96
C GLU A 14 11.01 0.88 5.92
N ALA A 15 11.17 1.83 4.99
CA ALA A 15 10.23 2.93 4.80
C ALA A 15 8.83 2.45 4.40
N LEU A 16 8.74 1.45 3.52
CA LEU A 16 7.48 0.81 3.13
C LEU A 16 6.83 0.12 4.34
N ARG A 17 7.60 -0.64 5.12
CA ARG A 17 7.12 -1.30 6.33
C ARG A 17 6.62 -0.30 7.36
N GLU A 18 7.36 0.78 7.59
CA GLU A 18 6.96 1.84 8.51
C GLU A 18 5.63 2.48 8.07
N PHE A 19 5.51 2.81 6.78
CA PHE A 19 4.27 3.38 6.24
C PHE A 19 3.09 2.44 6.46
N VAL A 20 3.18 1.18 6.05
CA VAL A 20 2.10 0.21 6.19
C VAL A 20 1.78 -0.04 7.66
N SER A 21 2.78 -0.21 8.52
CA SER A 21 2.59 -0.42 9.95
C SER A 21 1.91 0.79 10.61
N THR A 22 2.35 2.00 10.29
CA THR A 22 1.78 3.22 10.89
C THR A 22 0.37 3.49 10.41
N THR A 23 0.10 3.27 9.11
CA THR A 23 -1.18 3.60 8.49
C THR A 23 -2.21 2.49 8.71
N CYS A 24 -1.76 1.24 8.71
CA CYS A 24 -2.62 0.08 8.81
C CYS A 24 -2.64 -0.55 10.22
N SER A 25 -1.89 -0.01 11.20
CA SER A 25 -2.00 -0.49 12.58
C SER A 25 -3.38 -0.14 13.12
N GLY A 26 -4.18 -1.16 13.43
CA GLY A 26 -5.40 -0.95 14.18
C GLY A 26 -5.07 -0.35 15.55
N ASN A 27 -5.71 0.74 15.90
CA ASN A 27 -5.56 1.31 17.24
C ASN A 27 -6.35 0.45 18.22
N ASP A 28 -5.62 -0.32 19.04
CA ASP A 28 -6.21 -0.93 20.22
C ASP A 28 -6.52 0.18 21.24
N TYR A 29 -7.78 0.47 21.43
CA TYR A 29 -8.19 1.40 22.47
C TYR A 29 -9.17 0.76 23.45
N SER A 30 -9.09 1.16 24.70
CA SER A 30 -10.05 0.77 25.71
C SER A 30 -11.21 1.77 25.76
N THR A 31 -12.44 1.27 25.73
CA THR A 31 -13.63 2.11 25.83
C THR A 31 -14.46 1.80 27.06
N TRP A 32 -14.91 2.85 27.75
CA TRP A 32 -15.89 2.78 28.85
C TRP A 32 -17.35 2.77 28.37
N ARG A 33 -17.60 3.02 27.08
CA ARG A 33 -18.95 2.97 26.52
C ARG A 33 -19.59 1.59 26.59
N ARG A 34 -18.77 0.53 26.57
CA ARG A 34 -19.22 -0.84 26.77
C ARG A 34 -18.30 -1.50 27.81
N PRO A 35 -18.71 -1.54 29.08
CA PRO A 35 -17.90 -2.21 30.09
C PRO A 35 -17.80 -3.71 29.81
N ASN A 36 -16.69 -4.31 30.19
CA ASN A 36 -16.43 -5.73 29.98
C ASN A 36 -17.43 -6.57 30.79
N ARG A 37 -18.40 -7.17 30.11
CA ARG A 37 -19.50 -7.92 30.71
C ARG A 37 -19.06 -9.09 31.58
N ARG A 38 -17.84 -9.64 31.35
CA ARG A 38 -17.31 -10.79 32.10
C ARG A 38 -17.09 -10.45 33.58
N TYR A 39 -16.83 -9.19 33.91
CA TYR A 39 -16.50 -8.77 35.28
C TYR A 39 -17.63 -7.99 35.96
N ILE A 40 -18.70 -7.64 35.24
CA ILE A 40 -19.84 -6.91 35.82
C ILE A 40 -20.50 -7.68 36.92
N SER A 41 -20.66 -9.01 36.78
CA SER A 41 -21.24 -9.90 37.78
C SER A 41 -20.44 -9.97 39.09
N ALA A 42 -19.13 -9.65 39.02
CA ALA A 42 -18.25 -9.56 40.19
C ALA A 42 -18.17 -8.13 40.76
N GLY A 43 -19.03 -7.20 40.28
CA GLY A 43 -19.01 -5.80 40.73
C GLY A 43 -17.83 -4.98 40.25
N VAL A 44 -17.02 -5.52 39.35
CA VAL A 44 -15.83 -4.82 38.80
C VAL A 44 -16.14 -4.25 37.42
N TYR A 45 -16.07 -2.94 37.30
CA TYR A 45 -16.24 -2.22 36.03
C TYR A 45 -14.88 -2.03 35.38
N LEU A 46 -14.63 -2.74 34.28
CA LEU A 46 -13.44 -2.61 33.44
C LEU A 46 -13.83 -2.15 32.04
N PRO A 47 -13.00 -1.34 31.38
CA PRO A 47 -13.22 -0.98 29.99
C PRO A 47 -13.11 -2.22 29.09
N SER A 48 -13.84 -2.24 27.99
CA SER A 48 -13.61 -3.24 26.93
C SER A 48 -12.49 -2.78 26.03
N GLY A 49 -11.55 -3.67 25.70
CA GLY A 49 -10.64 -3.48 24.58
C GLY A 49 -11.42 -3.58 23.27
N ILE A 50 -11.23 -2.62 22.39
CA ILE A 50 -11.65 -2.67 21.01
C ILE A 50 -10.38 -2.76 20.18
N THR A 51 -10.21 -3.90 19.50
CA THR A 51 -9.20 -4.06 18.46
C THR A 51 -9.84 -3.60 17.15
N GLU A 52 -9.39 -2.48 16.60
CA GLU A 52 -9.75 -2.14 15.23
C GLU A 52 -9.02 -3.10 14.31
N THR A 53 -9.79 -3.88 13.56
CA THR A 53 -9.22 -4.72 12.51
C THR A 53 -8.61 -3.81 11.44
N VAL A 54 -7.39 -4.12 11.05
CA VAL A 54 -6.72 -3.45 9.94
C VAL A 54 -7.55 -3.66 8.67
N GLY A 55 -7.97 -2.58 8.04
CA GLY A 55 -8.86 -2.65 6.88
C GLY A 55 -8.15 -3.16 5.61
N GLU A 56 -8.70 -2.81 4.47
CA GLU A 56 -8.18 -3.18 3.15
C GLU A 56 -6.95 -2.33 2.80
N LEU A 57 -5.91 -2.99 2.25
CA LEU A 57 -4.74 -2.35 1.65
C LEU A 57 -4.86 -2.46 0.13
N ILE A 58 -4.80 -1.34 -0.59
CA ILE A 58 -4.76 -1.33 -2.05
C ILE A 58 -3.32 -1.15 -2.53
N ILE A 59 -2.92 -1.95 -3.49
CA ILE A 59 -1.65 -1.84 -4.22
C ILE A 59 -2.00 -1.59 -5.68
N ALA A 60 -1.72 -0.39 -6.15
CA ALA A 60 -1.94 -0.01 -7.54
C ALA A 60 -0.62 -0.13 -8.32
N ILE A 61 -0.64 -0.95 -9.35
CA ILE A 61 0.54 -1.31 -10.15
C ILE A 61 0.40 -0.70 -11.52
N ASP A 62 1.35 0.16 -11.87
CA ASP A 62 1.51 0.67 -13.22
C ASP A 62 1.92 -0.47 -14.15
N THR A 63 1.18 -0.64 -15.23
CA THR A 63 1.46 -1.66 -16.25
C THR A 63 2.06 -1.08 -17.51
N SER A 64 2.57 0.15 -17.46
CA SER A 64 3.39 0.70 -18.54
C SER A 64 4.63 -0.18 -18.76
N GLY A 65 5.10 -0.24 -20.01
CA GLY A 65 6.15 -1.19 -20.42
C GLY A 65 7.54 -0.99 -19.78
N SER A 66 7.68 -0.01 -18.90
CA SER A 66 8.91 0.33 -18.17
C SER A 66 9.15 -0.50 -16.90
N ILE A 67 8.10 -1.12 -16.35
CA ILE A 67 8.25 -1.97 -15.15
C ILE A 67 8.44 -3.42 -15.58
N GLY A 68 9.63 -3.98 -15.31
CA GLY A 68 9.94 -5.37 -15.63
C GLY A 68 9.24 -6.37 -14.68
N GLY A 69 8.97 -7.57 -15.20
CA GLY A 69 8.31 -8.61 -14.41
C GLY A 69 9.12 -9.08 -13.20
N ARG A 70 10.46 -8.89 -13.21
CA ARG A 70 11.34 -9.24 -12.10
C ARG A 70 11.19 -8.24 -10.95
N GLU A 71 11.27 -6.96 -11.25
CA GLU A 71 11.11 -5.87 -10.28
C GLU A 71 9.71 -5.94 -9.64
N LEU A 72 8.69 -6.16 -10.44
CA LEU A 72 7.33 -6.36 -9.95
C LEU A 72 7.22 -7.54 -8.99
N SER A 73 7.81 -8.69 -9.33
CA SER A 73 7.75 -9.88 -8.47
C SER A 73 8.48 -9.67 -7.15
N GLN A 74 9.62 -8.96 -7.15
CA GLN A 74 10.36 -8.61 -5.94
C GLN A 74 9.59 -7.63 -5.07
N PHE A 75 9.03 -6.57 -5.66
CA PHE A 75 8.18 -5.61 -4.94
C PHE A 75 6.98 -6.28 -4.28
N LEU A 76 6.26 -7.11 -5.03
CA LEU A 76 5.12 -7.84 -4.48
C LEU A 76 5.53 -8.83 -3.38
N GLY A 77 6.70 -9.45 -3.50
CA GLY A 77 7.25 -10.30 -2.44
C GLY A 77 7.43 -9.54 -1.12
N GLU A 78 8.02 -8.35 -1.17
CA GLU A 78 8.21 -7.50 0.01
C GLU A 78 6.87 -6.99 0.58
N VAL A 79 5.96 -6.55 -0.29
CA VAL A 79 4.63 -6.11 0.15
C VAL A 79 3.87 -7.26 0.82
N CYS A 80 3.94 -8.47 0.28
CA CYS A 80 3.33 -9.66 0.89
C CYS A 80 3.97 -9.99 2.25
N ALA A 81 5.29 -9.86 2.38
CA ALA A 81 5.98 -10.08 3.65
C ALA A 81 5.53 -9.06 4.71
N ILE A 82 5.40 -7.79 4.32
CA ILE A 82 4.91 -6.74 5.20
C ILE A 82 3.44 -6.95 5.55
N ALA A 83 2.60 -7.30 4.57
CA ALA A 83 1.19 -7.58 4.79
C ALA A 83 0.97 -8.75 5.76
N LYS A 84 1.80 -9.80 5.70
CA LYS A 84 1.75 -10.90 6.67
C LYS A 84 2.08 -10.45 8.09
N ALA A 85 2.96 -9.47 8.26
CA ALA A 85 3.31 -8.93 9.57
C ALA A 85 2.22 -8.01 10.12
N VAL A 86 1.64 -7.16 9.29
CA VAL A 86 0.59 -6.18 9.66
C VAL A 86 -0.80 -6.81 9.74
N LYS A 87 -1.02 -7.91 9.00
CA LYS A 87 -2.28 -8.67 8.95
C LYS A 87 -3.51 -7.82 8.57
N PRO A 88 -3.51 -7.16 7.41
CA PRO A 88 -4.70 -6.50 6.90
C PRO A 88 -5.82 -7.51 6.66
N GLN A 89 -7.08 -7.08 6.71
CA GLN A 89 -8.22 -7.93 6.38
C GLN A 89 -8.14 -8.47 4.96
N ALA A 90 -7.71 -7.61 4.04
CA ALA A 90 -7.54 -7.95 2.64
C ALA A 90 -6.47 -7.08 1.97
N VAL A 91 -5.89 -7.60 0.92
CA VAL A 91 -5.03 -6.89 -0.02
C VAL A 91 -5.67 -6.94 -1.40
N ARG A 92 -5.78 -5.79 -2.04
CA ARG A 92 -6.31 -5.67 -3.39
C ARG A 92 -5.23 -5.16 -4.33
N LEU A 93 -5.05 -5.83 -5.46
CA LEU A 93 -4.14 -5.43 -6.51
C LEU A 93 -4.93 -4.80 -7.66
N LEU A 94 -4.61 -3.56 -8.01
CA LEU A 94 -5.17 -2.85 -9.14
C LEU A 94 -4.08 -2.65 -10.20
N TYR A 95 -4.26 -3.24 -11.36
CA TYR A 95 -3.39 -3.02 -12.52
C TYR A 95 -3.98 -1.92 -13.38
N TRP A 96 -3.21 -0.89 -13.65
CA TRP A 96 -3.69 0.29 -14.37
C TRP A 96 -2.71 0.77 -15.45
N ASP A 97 -3.28 1.38 -16.47
CA ASP A 97 -2.60 2.14 -17.53
C ASP A 97 -3.34 3.49 -17.73
N THR A 98 -4.21 3.59 -18.71
CA THR A 98 -5.18 4.70 -18.87
C THR A 98 -6.49 4.42 -18.14
N LYS A 99 -6.68 3.20 -17.69
CA LYS A 99 -7.82 2.71 -16.91
C LYS A 99 -7.36 1.56 -16.00
N VAL A 100 -8.18 1.21 -15.02
CA VAL A 100 -7.94 -0.02 -14.25
C VAL A 100 -8.27 -1.23 -15.13
N CYS A 101 -7.24 -1.96 -15.53
CA CYS A 101 -7.34 -3.12 -16.44
C CYS A 101 -7.71 -4.39 -15.70
N ARG A 102 -7.29 -4.52 -14.44
CA ARG A 102 -7.52 -5.71 -13.65
C ARG A 102 -7.60 -5.36 -12.17
N ASP A 103 -8.48 -6.06 -11.46
CA ASP A 103 -8.73 -5.95 -10.04
C ASP A 103 -8.68 -7.36 -9.43
N GLU A 104 -7.76 -7.58 -8.51
CA GLU A 104 -7.57 -8.85 -7.82
C GLU A 104 -7.70 -8.62 -6.31
N TYR A 105 -8.50 -9.45 -5.65
CA TYR A 105 -8.79 -9.35 -4.23
C TYR A 105 -8.30 -10.58 -3.49
N TYR A 106 -7.47 -10.39 -2.48
CA TYR A 106 -6.89 -11.45 -1.66
C TYR A 106 -7.21 -11.23 -0.19
N MET A 107 -7.77 -12.25 0.44
CA MET A 107 -7.93 -12.28 1.88
C MET A 107 -6.60 -12.62 2.56
N GLN A 108 -6.52 -12.43 3.86
CA GLN A 108 -5.31 -12.63 4.65
C GLN A 108 -4.67 -14.02 4.49
N ASP A 109 -5.49 -15.05 4.33
CA ASP A 109 -5.06 -16.45 4.11
C ASP A 109 -4.54 -16.73 2.70
N GLN A 110 -4.82 -15.84 1.73
CA GLN A 110 -4.47 -15.98 0.32
C GLN A 110 -3.25 -15.14 -0.09
N LEU A 111 -2.59 -14.48 0.84
CA LEU A 111 -1.45 -13.59 0.54
C LEU A 111 -0.27 -14.34 -0.13
N ASP A 112 -0.10 -15.63 0.11
CA ASP A 112 0.93 -16.44 -0.54
C ASP A 112 0.71 -16.66 -2.03
N ASP A 113 -0.53 -16.51 -2.48
CA ASP A 113 -0.89 -16.70 -3.88
C ASP A 113 -0.65 -15.45 -4.73
N ILE A 114 -0.53 -14.28 -4.11
CA ILE A 114 -0.29 -13.01 -4.80
C ILE A 114 0.91 -13.12 -5.75
N VAL A 115 2.08 -13.53 -5.23
CA VAL A 115 3.32 -13.59 -6.03
C VAL A 115 3.22 -14.61 -7.17
N LYS A 116 2.43 -15.67 -7.00
CA LYS A 116 2.32 -16.77 -7.98
C LYS A 116 1.29 -16.49 -9.07
N SER A 117 0.20 -15.79 -8.72
CA SER A 117 -0.95 -15.58 -9.63
C SER A 117 -0.85 -14.25 -10.39
N THR A 118 0.02 -13.34 -9.96
CA THR A 118 0.17 -12.02 -10.56
C THR A 118 0.64 -12.09 -12.02
N LYS A 119 -0.21 -11.63 -12.93
CA LYS A 119 0.12 -11.43 -14.34
C LYS A 119 -0.21 -9.97 -14.68
N PRO A 120 0.80 -9.13 -14.94
CA PRO A 120 0.56 -7.78 -15.40
C PRO A 120 -0.36 -7.78 -16.63
N ALA A 121 -1.37 -6.93 -16.61
CA ALA A 121 -2.30 -6.77 -17.71
C ALA A 121 -2.39 -5.28 -18.04
N GLY A 122 -1.95 -4.88 -19.22
CA GLY A 122 -1.93 -3.50 -19.69
C GLY A 122 -0.86 -3.30 -20.76
N GLY A 123 -0.53 -2.07 -21.08
CA GLY A 123 0.47 -1.70 -22.09
C GLY A 123 0.12 -0.41 -22.84
N GLY A 124 -0.73 0.41 -22.22
CA GLY A 124 -1.14 1.72 -22.73
C GLY A 124 -0.34 2.90 -22.15
N GLY A 125 -0.98 4.05 -22.12
CA GLY A 125 -0.42 5.25 -21.47
C GLY A 125 -0.54 5.16 -19.95
N THR A 126 -0.06 6.21 -19.26
CA THR A 126 0.03 6.22 -17.79
C THR A 126 -0.81 7.37 -17.23
N MET A 127 -2.09 7.10 -16.89
CA MET A 127 -3.02 8.06 -16.30
C MET A 127 -3.51 7.56 -14.94
N VAL A 128 -2.85 8.00 -13.89
CA VAL A 128 -3.13 7.51 -12.52
C VAL A 128 -4.49 7.92 -11.97
N GLU A 129 -5.10 8.99 -12.51
CA GLU A 129 -6.43 9.46 -12.10
C GLU A 129 -7.50 8.36 -12.20
N CYS A 130 -7.32 7.39 -13.09
CA CYS A 130 -8.24 6.28 -13.25
C CYS A 130 -8.36 5.42 -11.97
N VAL A 131 -7.32 5.37 -11.14
CA VAL A 131 -7.31 4.57 -9.90
C VAL A 131 -8.24 5.17 -8.84
N PRO A 132 -8.10 6.44 -8.41
CA PRO A 132 -9.02 7.01 -7.44
C PRO A 132 -10.45 7.14 -7.98
N GLU A 133 -10.66 7.29 -9.29
CA GLU A 133 -11.98 7.27 -9.91
C GLU A 133 -12.61 5.89 -9.80
N TYR A 134 -11.88 4.84 -10.12
CA TYR A 134 -12.33 3.46 -9.98
C TYR A 134 -12.65 3.11 -8.52
N MET A 135 -11.82 3.55 -7.58
CA MET A 135 -12.07 3.35 -6.16
C MET A 135 -13.39 4.00 -5.71
N ARG A 136 -13.66 5.23 -6.18
CA ARG A 136 -14.93 5.94 -5.89
C ARG A 136 -16.13 5.24 -6.53
N GLU A 137 -16.02 4.83 -7.79
CA GLU A 137 -17.07 4.09 -8.49
C GLU A 137 -17.44 2.79 -7.78
N LYS A 138 -16.43 2.05 -7.32
CA LYS A 138 -16.60 0.79 -6.58
C LYS A 138 -16.86 0.99 -5.08
N GLN A 139 -16.91 2.24 -4.60
CA GLN A 139 -17.12 2.58 -3.19
C GLN A 139 -16.08 1.93 -2.24
N MET A 140 -14.85 1.78 -2.72
CA MET A 140 -13.75 1.23 -1.94
C MET A 140 -13.30 2.23 -0.87
N ARG A 141 -13.02 1.73 0.33
CA ARG A 141 -12.52 2.53 1.46
C ARG A 141 -11.32 1.85 2.09
N PRO A 142 -10.18 1.82 1.40
CA PRO A 142 -8.97 1.23 1.95
C PRO A 142 -8.39 2.11 3.06
N GLN A 143 -7.59 1.52 3.92
CA GLN A 143 -6.82 2.27 4.91
C GLN A 143 -5.61 2.97 4.31
N ALA A 144 -5.01 2.37 3.29
CA ALA A 144 -3.89 2.95 2.58
C ALA A 144 -3.86 2.47 1.13
N VAL A 145 -3.21 3.27 0.28
CA VAL A 145 -2.90 2.92 -1.10
C VAL A 145 -1.40 3.00 -1.31
N ILE A 146 -0.82 1.97 -1.90
CA ILE A 146 0.57 1.92 -2.35
C ILE A 146 0.55 1.92 -3.87
N ILE A 147 1.29 2.82 -4.50
CA ILE A 147 1.34 2.93 -5.96
C ILE A 147 2.77 2.63 -6.41
N LEU A 148 2.92 1.66 -7.30
CA LEU A 148 4.18 1.35 -7.96
C LEU A 148 4.14 1.91 -9.38
N THR A 149 5.07 2.79 -9.70
CA THR A 149 5.20 3.46 -11.01
C THR A 149 6.65 3.88 -11.25
N ASP A 150 7.03 4.17 -12.49
CA ASP A 150 8.29 4.84 -12.85
C ASP A 150 8.20 6.37 -12.75
N GLY A 151 7.00 6.89 -12.43
CA GLY A 151 6.76 8.33 -12.24
C GLY A 151 6.59 9.14 -13.52
N TYR A 152 6.58 8.52 -14.70
CA TYR A 152 6.30 9.20 -15.96
C TYR A 152 4.78 9.21 -16.23
N LEU A 153 4.07 10.03 -15.46
CA LEU A 153 2.62 10.14 -15.56
C LEU A 153 2.22 11.11 -16.69
N GLY A 154 1.24 10.73 -17.50
CA GLY A 154 0.71 11.56 -18.58
C GLY A 154 -0.23 12.69 -18.14
N GLY A 155 -0.47 12.87 -16.86
CA GLY A 155 -1.40 13.84 -16.30
C GLY A 155 -1.02 14.32 -14.91
N SER A 156 -1.99 14.49 -14.05
CA SER A 156 -1.78 14.86 -12.65
C SER A 156 -1.50 13.63 -11.77
N TRP A 157 -1.12 13.89 -10.51
CA TRP A 157 -0.98 12.83 -9.50
C TRP A 157 -2.32 12.35 -8.92
N GLY A 158 -3.43 12.83 -9.45
CA GLY A 158 -4.78 12.50 -8.98
C GLY A 158 -5.14 13.13 -7.63
N THR A 159 -6.37 12.88 -7.20
CA THR A 159 -6.90 13.32 -5.90
C THR A 159 -7.21 12.12 -5.03
N TRP A 160 -6.57 12.04 -3.88
CA TRP A 160 -6.63 10.90 -2.98
C TRP A 160 -7.25 11.28 -1.64
N ASP A 161 -8.27 10.54 -1.23
CA ASP A 161 -8.97 10.73 0.05
C ASP A 161 -8.39 9.85 1.16
N VAL A 162 -7.35 9.05 0.84
CA VAL A 162 -6.72 8.09 1.73
C VAL A 162 -5.21 8.27 1.73
N PRO A 163 -4.50 7.88 2.80
CA PRO A 163 -3.05 7.89 2.83
C PRO A 163 -2.45 7.12 1.67
N THR A 164 -1.60 7.78 0.89
CA THR A 164 -1.01 7.22 -0.34
C THR A 164 0.50 7.26 -0.26
N LEU A 165 1.13 6.14 -0.61
CA LEU A 165 2.57 5.99 -0.76
C LEU A 165 2.91 5.71 -2.23
N TRP A 166 3.76 6.54 -2.80
CA TRP A 166 4.28 6.39 -4.14
C TRP A 166 5.63 5.70 -4.10
N CYS A 167 5.73 4.52 -4.66
CA CYS A 167 6.96 3.78 -4.86
C CYS A 167 7.42 4.04 -6.30
N ILE A 168 8.38 4.94 -6.47
CA ILE A 168 8.87 5.37 -7.79
C ILE A 168 10.15 4.60 -8.12
N LEU A 169 10.08 3.82 -9.20
CA LEU A 169 11.20 3.01 -9.70
C LEU A 169 12.13 3.84 -10.58
N ASP A 170 13.44 3.74 -10.32
CA ASP A 170 14.55 4.28 -11.14
C ASP A 170 14.46 5.76 -11.53
N ASN A 171 13.60 6.53 -10.87
CA ASN A 171 13.38 7.93 -11.13
C ASN A 171 13.51 8.78 -9.86
N LYS A 172 14.73 9.22 -9.57
CA LYS A 172 15.07 9.97 -8.34
C LYS A 172 14.65 11.45 -8.39
N HIS A 173 14.27 11.95 -9.54
CA HIS A 173 13.96 13.37 -9.73
C HIS A 173 12.47 13.69 -9.64
N THR A 174 11.63 12.68 -9.78
CA THR A 174 10.19 12.83 -9.74
C THR A 174 9.67 12.65 -8.32
N THR A 175 8.89 13.60 -7.84
CA THR A 175 8.25 13.52 -6.52
C THR A 175 6.76 13.76 -6.70
N ALA A 176 5.95 12.93 -6.06
CA ALA A 176 4.50 13.07 -6.09
C ALA A 176 4.07 14.35 -5.38
N SER A 177 3.12 15.07 -5.97
CA SER A 177 2.53 16.27 -5.36
C SER A 177 1.58 15.97 -4.20
N VAL A 178 1.15 14.71 -4.08
CA VAL A 178 0.19 14.25 -3.06
C VAL A 178 0.70 12.93 -2.44
N GLY A 179 0.59 12.79 -1.13
CA GLY A 179 1.03 11.61 -0.40
C GLY A 179 2.53 11.63 -0.07
N LYS A 180 3.08 10.47 0.24
CA LYS A 180 4.53 10.28 0.49
C LYS A 180 5.18 9.65 -0.74
N THR A 181 6.41 10.06 -1.04
CA THR A 181 7.20 9.47 -2.13
C THR A 181 8.35 8.67 -1.56
N LEU A 182 8.55 7.49 -2.12
CA LEU A 182 9.64 6.58 -1.84
C LEU A 182 10.31 6.20 -3.18
N HIS A 183 11.61 6.48 -3.29
CA HIS A 183 12.37 6.12 -4.48
C HIS A 183 12.99 4.74 -4.30
N ILE A 184 12.80 3.88 -5.29
CA ILE A 184 13.32 2.52 -5.34
C ILE A 184 14.27 2.43 -6.53
N ASP A 185 15.48 1.97 -6.29
CA ASP A 185 16.46 1.69 -7.33
C ASP A 185 16.35 0.21 -7.70
N SER A 186 16.23 -0.12 -8.98
CA SER A 186 16.14 -1.51 -9.43
C SER A 186 17.38 -2.31 -9.09
N SER A 187 18.52 -1.64 -8.86
CA SER A 187 19.76 -2.26 -8.38
C SER A 187 19.70 -2.71 -6.91
N ASP A 188 18.77 -2.16 -6.13
CA ASP A 188 18.58 -2.49 -4.71
C ASP A 188 17.45 -3.55 -4.51
N MET A 189 16.88 -4.06 -5.62
CA MET A 189 15.85 -5.09 -5.67
C MET A 189 16.40 -6.50 -5.83
#